data_3515eb4d74c6caec616c68c1c5b25e6b
#
_entry.id   3515eb4d74c6caec616c68c1c5b25e6b
#
_cell.length_a   1.000
_cell.length_b   1.000
_cell.length_c   1.000
_cell.angle_alpha   90.00
_cell.angle_beta   90.00
_cell.angle_gamma   90.00
#
_symmetry.space_group_name_H-M   'P 1'
#
loop_
_entity.id
_entity.type
_entity.pdbx_description
1 polymer ?
#
loop_
_entity_poly.entity_id
_entity_poly.type
_entity_poly.pdbx_seq_one_letter_code
_entity_poly.pdbx_strand_id
1 'polypeptide(L)'
;MRWLPERKVPTNKRIQCSVVLAVVCAAGLYGFVSALPAADTIRDTLNPNIRYGVAGIRGRVLDRGYYVINYSDDWRIPHWSAYHLTAKDLKGTVKRRSSFRPDPEVPEKARSTLEDYRRKTFDRGHLAPAGDFKRSKEAMAATFLLSNMSPQYPNTNRGIWRDLEAQIRDMVKEVGEAWVVTGDAFMTRDSQAASPRTWIRRGRQNRVAVPTHLFDAILTRDANGRWCAYAFLVPNQPTKNPDPTSRYQLAVDRLEQITAFDFFFGLDTAVQNRIESSVTAWPW
;
A
#
# COMPACT_ATOMS: atom_id res chain seq x y z
N MET A 1 -24.05 -13.49 57.48
CA MET A 1 -24.27 -12.08 57.15
C MET A 1 -23.10 -11.25 57.67
N ARG A 2 -22.20 -10.84 56.85
CA ARG A 2 -21.17 -9.85 57.14
C ARG A 2 -21.11 -8.88 55.99
N TRP A 3 -21.43 -7.64 56.23
CA TRP A 3 -21.35 -6.48 55.34
C TRP A 3 -19.87 -6.17 55.06
N LEU A 4 -19.52 -5.91 53.79
CA LEU A 4 -18.28 -5.31 53.37
C LEU A 4 -18.59 -3.88 52.87
N PRO A 5 -17.76 -2.87 53.17
CA PRO A 5 -18.05 -1.49 52.88
C PRO A 5 -17.70 -1.10 51.42
N GLU A 6 -18.52 -0.21 50.87
CA GLU A 6 -18.36 0.43 49.56
C GLU A 6 -17.06 1.24 49.47
N ARG A 7 -16.31 1.05 48.39
CA ARG A 7 -15.18 1.92 48.07
C ARG A 7 -15.68 3.11 47.23
N LYS A 8 -15.47 4.30 47.76
CA LYS A 8 -15.69 5.59 47.07
C LYS A 8 -14.70 5.74 45.90
N VAL A 9 -15.25 6.10 44.72
CA VAL A 9 -14.53 6.54 43.54
C VAL A 9 -14.11 8.01 43.75
N PRO A 10 -12.84 8.40 43.55
CA PRO A 10 -12.45 9.79 43.60
C PRO A 10 -12.74 10.50 42.29
N THR A 11 -13.41 11.63 42.43
CA THR A 11 -13.75 12.57 41.36
C THR A 11 -12.54 13.38 40.88
N ASN A 12 -12.45 13.48 39.58
CA ASN A 12 -11.97 14.59 38.74
C ASN A 12 -10.87 15.52 39.25
N LYS A 13 -9.68 15.44 38.65
CA LYS A 13 -8.78 16.58 38.56
C LYS A 13 -8.68 17.04 37.11
N ARG A 14 -9.27 18.18 36.82
CA ARG A 14 -9.02 18.98 35.61
C ARG A 14 -7.54 19.37 35.59
N ILE A 15 -6.85 19.01 34.52
CA ILE A 15 -5.51 19.53 34.23
C ILE A 15 -5.71 20.80 33.42
N GLN A 16 -5.40 21.95 34.04
CA GLN A 16 -5.27 23.22 33.36
C GLN A 16 -3.94 23.26 32.62
N CYS A 17 -3.96 23.42 31.32
CA CYS A 17 -2.79 23.80 30.52
C CYS A 17 -2.45 25.26 30.81
N SER A 18 -1.37 25.49 31.56
CA SER A 18 -0.76 26.81 31.71
C SER A 18 0.15 27.06 30.50
N VAL A 19 -0.21 28.07 29.71
CA VAL A 19 0.65 28.63 28.66
C VAL A 19 1.76 29.43 29.34
N VAL A 20 2.97 28.95 29.31
CA VAL A 20 4.17 29.72 29.72
C VAL A 20 4.71 30.41 28.48
N LEU A 21 4.50 31.73 28.42
CA LEU A 21 5.13 32.61 27.44
C LEU A 21 6.57 32.89 27.91
N ALA A 22 7.55 32.24 27.32
CA ALA A 22 8.96 32.54 27.54
C ALA A 22 9.45 33.48 26.44
N VAL A 23 9.69 34.74 26.82
CA VAL A 23 10.46 35.70 26.01
C VAL A 23 11.93 35.30 26.16
N VAL A 24 12.60 34.91 25.09
CA VAL A 24 14.06 34.69 25.06
C VAL A 24 14.68 35.75 24.18
N CYS A 25 15.52 36.54 24.82
CA CYS A 25 16.40 37.52 24.20
C CYS A 25 17.40 36.86 23.25
N ALA A 26 17.68 37.55 22.15
CA ALA A 26 18.63 37.17 21.12
C ALA A 26 20.06 37.09 21.65
N ALA A 27 20.71 35.96 21.42
CA ALA A 27 22.17 35.86 21.29
C ALA A 27 22.43 34.72 20.27
N GLY A 28 23.13 35.05 19.21
CA GLY A 28 23.31 34.18 18.04
C GLY A 28 24.07 32.89 18.37
N LEU A 29 23.46 31.82 17.96
CA LEU A 29 24.10 30.56 17.60
C LEU A 29 23.32 30.03 16.41
N TYR A 30 23.94 30.02 15.24
CA TYR A 30 23.43 29.28 14.10
C TYR A 30 23.43 27.80 14.47
N GLY A 31 22.39 27.37 15.18
CA GLY A 31 22.05 25.96 15.31
C GLY A 31 21.47 25.53 13.97
N PHE A 32 22.15 24.65 13.26
CA PHE A 32 21.54 23.84 12.21
C PHE A 32 20.30 23.16 12.82
N VAL A 33 19.14 23.74 12.58
CA VAL A 33 17.90 22.98 12.66
C VAL A 33 18.00 21.99 11.53
N SER A 34 18.50 20.80 11.80
CA SER A 34 18.30 19.66 10.91
C SER A 34 16.79 19.54 10.77
N ALA A 35 16.22 20.05 9.69
CA ALA A 35 14.93 19.64 9.25
C ALA A 35 15.02 18.11 9.22
N LEU A 36 14.28 17.43 10.09
CA LEU A 36 14.05 15.99 9.95
C LEU A 36 13.65 15.81 8.48
N PRO A 37 14.34 14.93 7.74
CA PRO A 37 13.99 14.73 6.35
C PRO A 37 12.50 14.40 6.32
N ALA A 38 11.79 14.92 5.33
CA ALA A 38 10.43 14.53 4.98
C ALA A 38 10.43 13.05 4.50
N ALA A 39 11.03 12.17 5.32
CA ALA A 39 11.30 10.77 5.02
C ALA A 39 10.02 9.93 5.05
N ASP A 40 8.94 10.48 5.61
CA ASP A 40 7.70 9.74 5.81
C ASP A 40 6.66 9.98 4.70
N THR A 41 6.96 10.87 3.75
CA THR A 41 6.02 11.21 2.66
C THR A 41 6.70 11.15 1.31
N ILE A 42 5.98 10.72 0.28
CA ILE A 42 6.40 10.85 -1.12
C ILE A 42 5.27 11.43 -1.95
N ARG A 43 5.51 12.60 -2.50
CA ARG A 43 4.66 13.26 -3.48
C ARG A 43 5.54 14.00 -4.45
N ASP A 44 5.39 13.69 -5.73
CA ASP A 44 6.00 14.43 -6.81
C ASP A 44 4.94 14.77 -7.85
N THR A 45 4.60 16.04 -7.95
CA THR A 45 3.56 16.50 -8.89
C THR A 45 3.98 16.36 -10.35
N LEU A 46 5.27 16.20 -10.64
CA LEU A 46 5.82 15.93 -11.95
C LEU A 46 5.81 14.44 -12.30
N ASN A 47 5.92 13.57 -11.28
CA ASN A 47 5.80 12.12 -11.47
C ASN A 47 4.32 11.72 -11.40
N PRO A 48 3.71 11.27 -12.51
CA PRO A 48 2.30 10.94 -12.55
C PRO A 48 1.91 9.82 -11.57
N ASN A 49 2.83 8.88 -11.27
CA ASN A 49 2.54 7.70 -10.46
C ASN A 49 2.29 8.02 -8.97
N ILE A 50 2.88 9.10 -8.47
CA ILE A 50 2.79 9.53 -7.05
C ILE A 50 2.29 10.98 -6.92
N ARG A 51 1.58 11.46 -7.92
CA ARG A 51 1.11 12.84 -7.98
C ARG A 51 0.28 13.27 -6.76
N TYR A 52 -0.53 12.37 -6.22
CA TYR A 52 -1.36 12.63 -5.05
C TYR A 52 -0.76 12.15 -3.75
N GLY A 53 0.41 11.51 -3.81
CA GLY A 53 1.21 11.15 -2.66
C GLY A 53 0.79 9.89 -1.92
N VAL A 54 1.77 9.33 -1.20
CA VAL A 54 1.61 8.29 -0.18
C VAL A 54 2.53 8.65 0.98
N ALA A 55 1.99 8.81 2.19
CA ALA A 55 2.78 9.01 3.41
C ALA A 55 3.00 7.70 4.18
N GLY A 56 3.84 7.72 5.21
CA GLY A 56 4.18 6.54 6.00
C GLY A 56 5.25 5.65 5.35
N ILE A 57 6.20 6.23 4.62
CA ILE A 57 7.28 5.51 3.94
C ILE A 57 8.17 4.81 4.94
N ARG A 58 8.34 3.48 4.78
CA ARG A 58 9.07 2.62 5.72
C ARG A 58 10.23 1.86 5.11
N GLY A 59 10.73 2.30 3.97
CA GLY A 59 11.76 1.56 3.27
C GLY A 59 12.36 2.35 2.11
N ARG A 60 12.94 1.63 1.20
CA ARG A 60 13.57 2.19 0.01
C ARG A 60 12.51 2.61 -1.01
N VAL A 61 12.58 3.84 -1.48
CA VAL A 61 11.76 4.30 -2.60
C VAL A 61 12.52 4.03 -3.89
N LEU A 62 11.89 3.32 -4.82
CA LEU A 62 12.44 2.96 -6.12
C LEU A 62 11.49 3.45 -7.21
N ASP A 63 11.93 4.43 -8.00
CA ASP A 63 11.21 4.87 -9.19
C ASP A 63 11.60 4.01 -10.39
N ARG A 64 10.61 3.36 -11.00
CA ARG A 64 10.77 2.52 -12.19
C ARG A 64 10.36 3.22 -13.48
N GLY A 65 10.05 4.52 -13.40
CA GLY A 65 9.54 5.32 -14.51
C GLY A 65 8.09 5.03 -14.90
N TYR A 66 7.64 3.79 -14.65
CA TYR A 66 6.27 3.32 -14.94
C TYR A 66 5.43 3.16 -13.68
N TYR A 67 6.06 2.95 -12.55
CA TYR A 67 5.49 2.85 -11.21
C TYR A 67 6.58 3.14 -10.18
N VAL A 68 6.17 3.48 -8.97
CA VAL A 68 7.06 3.73 -7.83
C VAL A 68 6.81 2.67 -6.77
N ILE A 69 7.88 2.17 -6.13
CA ILE A 69 7.81 1.16 -5.07
C ILE A 69 8.34 1.75 -3.77
N ASN A 70 7.68 1.45 -2.65
CA ASN A 70 8.30 1.49 -1.33
C ASN A 70 8.69 0.07 -0.91
N TYR A 71 9.97 -0.24 -0.92
CA TYR A 71 10.51 -1.59 -0.71
C TYR A 71 11.13 -1.76 0.67
N SER A 72 10.81 -2.86 1.34
CA SER A 72 11.40 -3.26 2.61
C SER A 72 12.64 -4.12 2.41
N ASP A 73 13.80 -3.60 2.79
CA ASP A 73 15.05 -4.35 2.77
C ASP A 73 15.01 -5.55 3.75
N ASP A 74 14.36 -5.40 4.91
CA ASP A 74 14.24 -6.43 5.95
C ASP A 74 13.26 -7.54 5.57
N TRP A 75 12.12 -7.16 4.96
CA TRP A 75 11.06 -8.09 4.59
C TRP A 75 11.24 -8.65 3.18
N ARG A 76 12.04 -7.99 2.34
CA ARG A 76 12.35 -8.33 0.94
C ARG A 76 11.13 -8.40 0.05
N ILE A 77 10.17 -7.55 0.33
CA ILE A 77 8.95 -7.34 -0.44
C ILE A 77 8.66 -5.84 -0.54
N PRO A 78 7.87 -5.39 -1.51
CA PRO A 78 7.34 -4.03 -1.48
C PRO A 78 6.34 -3.89 -0.33
N HIS A 79 6.36 -2.75 0.35
CA HIS A 79 5.24 -2.34 1.18
C HIS A 79 4.06 -1.96 0.29
N TRP A 80 4.36 -1.23 -0.79
CA TRP A 80 3.40 -0.86 -1.83
C TRP A 80 4.10 -0.54 -3.14
N SER A 81 3.32 -0.60 -4.23
CA SER A 81 3.63 -0.06 -5.56
C SER A 81 2.54 0.92 -5.96
N ALA A 82 2.93 2.12 -6.42
CA ALA A 82 2.01 3.17 -6.85
C ALA A 82 2.17 3.44 -8.34
N TYR A 83 1.08 3.56 -9.08
CA TYR A 83 1.09 3.84 -10.50
C TYR A 83 -0.14 4.60 -10.97
N HIS A 84 0.04 5.37 -12.03
CA HIS A 84 -1.02 6.04 -12.76
C HIS A 84 -1.40 5.19 -13.97
N LEU A 85 -2.66 4.80 -14.06
CA LEU A 85 -3.21 3.97 -15.13
C LEU A 85 -4.21 4.78 -15.95
N THR A 86 -4.04 4.81 -17.26
CA THR A 86 -4.97 5.47 -18.16
C THR A 86 -5.63 4.48 -19.12
N ALA A 87 -6.82 4.84 -19.63
CA ALA A 87 -7.50 4.05 -20.67
C ALA A 87 -6.63 3.89 -21.94
N LYS A 88 -5.71 4.83 -22.19
CA LYS A 88 -4.72 4.73 -23.29
C LYS A 88 -3.71 3.63 -23.05
N ASP A 89 -3.23 3.45 -21.81
CA ASP A 89 -2.27 2.41 -21.46
C ASP A 89 -2.84 1.01 -21.69
N LEU A 90 -4.13 0.83 -21.46
CA LEU A 90 -4.83 -0.43 -21.63
C LEU A 90 -4.99 -0.86 -23.09
N LYS A 91 -4.82 0.06 -24.06
CA LYS A 91 -4.84 -0.25 -25.50
C LYS A 91 -3.53 -0.90 -25.98
N GLY A 92 -2.52 -1.04 -25.12
CA GLY A 92 -1.25 -1.66 -25.47
C GLY A 92 -1.42 -3.14 -25.87
N THR A 93 -0.58 -3.61 -26.81
CA THR A 93 -0.66 -4.96 -27.40
C THR A 93 0.54 -5.85 -27.06
N VAL A 94 1.46 -5.37 -26.20
CA VAL A 94 2.63 -6.15 -25.80
C VAL A 94 2.19 -7.43 -25.09
N LYS A 95 2.62 -8.56 -25.62
CA LYS A 95 2.34 -9.87 -25.02
C LYS A 95 3.16 -10.06 -23.75
N ARG A 96 2.53 -10.61 -22.73
CA ARG A 96 3.19 -10.96 -21.47
C ARG A 96 4.34 -11.95 -21.71
N ARG A 97 5.53 -11.58 -21.24
CA ARG A 97 6.70 -12.46 -21.17
C ARG A 97 7.14 -12.55 -19.71
N SER A 98 7.01 -13.73 -19.12
CA SER A 98 7.43 -13.97 -17.73
C SER A 98 8.97 -13.99 -17.65
N SER A 99 9.56 -12.85 -17.33
CA SER A 99 11.02 -12.65 -17.20
C SER A 99 11.39 -12.21 -15.80
N PHE A 100 10.91 -12.94 -14.79
CA PHE A 100 11.22 -12.65 -13.39
C PHE A 100 12.72 -12.61 -13.14
N ARG A 101 13.20 -11.58 -12.46
CA ARG A 101 14.59 -11.37 -12.15
C ARG A 101 14.78 -10.56 -10.87
N PRO A 102 15.86 -10.77 -10.12
CA PRO A 102 16.24 -9.91 -9.02
C PRO A 102 16.36 -8.46 -9.50
N ASP A 103 16.01 -7.52 -8.62
CA ASP A 103 16.13 -6.10 -8.90
C ASP A 103 17.57 -5.63 -8.65
N PRO A 104 18.30 -5.13 -9.65
CA PRO A 104 19.69 -4.71 -9.49
C PRO A 104 19.84 -3.45 -8.61
N GLU A 105 18.83 -2.62 -8.48
CA GLU A 105 18.85 -1.42 -7.63
C GLU A 105 18.61 -1.73 -6.14
N VAL A 106 18.15 -2.94 -5.81
CA VAL A 106 18.09 -3.40 -4.43
C VAL A 106 19.42 -4.08 -4.09
N PRO A 107 20.09 -3.72 -2.98
CA PRO A 107 21.33 -4.35 -2.56
C PRO A 107 21.19 -5.87 -2.47
N GLU A 108 22.23 -6.61 -2.83
CA GLU A 108 22.19 -8.07 -2.90
C GLU A 108 21.73 -8.75 -1.59
N LYS A 109 22.17 -8.22 -0.46
CA LYS A 109 21.78 -8.69 0.87
C LYS A 109 20.30 -8.48 1.20
N ALA A 110 19.65 -7.54 0.54
CA ALA A 110 18.27 -7.12 0.82
C ALA A 110 17.26 -7.56 -0.26
N ARG A 111 17.71 -7.97 -1.45
CA ARG A 111 16.81 -8.36 -2.53
C ARG A 111 16.32 -9.79 -2.40
N SER A 112 15.09 -10.04 -2.82
CA SER A 112 14.58 -11.37 -3.07
C SER A 112 15.18 -11.96 -4.36
N THR A 113 15.24 -13.28 -4.46
CA THR A 113 15.81 -14.03 -5.58
C THR A 113 14.83 -15.07 -6.10
N LEU A 114 15.07 -15.59 -7.30
CA LEU A 114 14.27 -16.69 -7.87
C LEU A 114 14.29 -17.95 -6.99
N GLU A 115 15.43 -18.20 -6.34
CA GLU A 115 15.59 -19.33 -5.43
C GLU A 115 14.68 -19.25 -4.21
N ASP A 116 14.38 -18.04 -3.72
CA ASP A 116 13.46 -17.84 -2.59
C ASP A 116 12.06 -18.39 -2.92
N TYR A 117 11.62 -18.32 -4.17
CA TYR A 117 10.31 -18.78 -4.63
C TYR A 117 10.30 -20.20 -5.24
N ARG A 118 11.39 -20.97 -5.13
CA ARG A 118 11.50 -22.27 -5.81
C ARG A 118 10.48 -23.32 -5.35
N ARG A 119 10.06 -23.29 -4.10
CA ARG A 119 9.12 -24.27 -3.50
C ARG A 119 7.69 -24.20 -4.01
N LYS A 120 7.35 -23.21 -4.83
CA LYS A 120 6.01 -23.02 -5.44
C LYS A 120 4.81 -22.99 -4.45
N THR A 121 5.05 -22.85 -3.15
CA THR A 121 4.00 -22.67 -2.15
C THR A 121 3.27 -21.35 -2.40
N PHE A 122 4.00 -20.34 -2.83
CA PHE A 122 3.50 -19.01 -3.17
C PHE A 122 3.83 -18.68 -4.62
N ASP A 123 2.90 -18.00 -5.27
CA ASP A 123 3.16 -17.32 -6.53
C ASP A 123 4.02 -16.09 -6.29
N ARG A 124 4.73 -15.64 -7.31
CA ARG A 124 5.32 -14.30 -7.39
C ARG A 124 4.22 -13.37 -7.83
N GLY A 125 3.39 -12.93 -6.89
CA GLY A 125 2.27 -12.03 -7.16
C GLY A 125 2.77 -10.62 -7.45
N HIS A 126 2.28 -10.03 -8.52
CA HIS A 126 2.58 -8.64 -8.85
C HIS A 126 1.82 -7.71 -7.90
N LEU A 127 2.43 -6.58 -7.54
CA LEU A 127 1.70 -5.42 -7.04
C LEU A 127 1.33 -4.50 -8.21
N ALA A 128 2.29 -3.93 -8.95
CA ALA A 128 1.98 -3.30 -10.23
C ALA A 128 1.79 -4.40 -11.29
N PRO A 129 0.54 -4.69 -11.75
CA PRO A 129 0.23 -5.90 -12.52
C PRO A 129 0.66 -5.75 -13.97
N ALA A 130 1.29 -6.80 -14.52
CA ALA A 130 1.77 -6.81 -15.91
C ALA A 130 0.67 -6.52 -16.96
N GLY A 131 -0.59 -6.77 -16.60
CA GLY A 131 -1.75 -6.49 -17.45
C GLY A 131 -1.98 -5.02 -17.77
N ASP A 132 -1.48 -4.13 -16.90
CA ASP A 132 -1.66 -2.68 -16.99
C ASP A 132 -0.53 -1.99 -17.78
N PHE A 133 0.58 -2.69 -17.99
CA PHE A 133 1.80 -2.16 -18.61
C PHE A 133 2.06 -2.70 -20.02
N LYS A 134 0.99 -2.88 -20.82
CA LYS A 134 1.07 -3.42 -22.20
C LYS A 134 1.53 -2.39 -23.24
N ARG A 135 1.75 -1.14 -22.85
CA ARG A 135 2.10 -0.04 -23.78
C ARG A 135 3.50 -0.14 -24.37
N SER A 136 4.46 -0.75 -23.65
CA SER A 136 5.81 -1.00 -24.14
C SER A 136 6.40 -2.30 -23.58
N LYS A 137 7.44 -2.81 -24.25
CA LYS A 137 8.18 -3.99 -23.79
C LYS A 137 8.95 -3.72 -22.50
N GLU A 138 9.45 -2.49 -22.35
CA GLU A 138 10.21 -2.01 -21.20
C GLU A 138 9.31 -1.90 -19.98
N ALA A 139 8.13 -1.28 -20.13
CA ALA A 139 7.12 -1.18 -19.07
C ALA A 139 6.68 -2.59 -18.60
N MET A 140 6.38 -3.48 -19.55
CA MET A 140 6.04 -4.88 -19.26
C MET A 140 7.20 -5.58 -18.53
N ALA A 141 8.45 -5.44 -18.99
CA ALA A 141 9.60 -6.09 -18.39
C ALA A 141 9.91 -5.55 -16.98
N ALA A 142 9.67 -4.26 -16.73
CA ALA A 142 9.85 -3.65 -15.42
C ALA A 142 8.96 -4.31 -14.36
N THR A 143 7.72 -4.69 -14.70
CA THR A 143 6.81 -5.33 -13.74
C THR A 143 7.31 -6.69 -13.23
N PHE A 144 8.26 -7.35 -13.90
CA PHE A 144 8.82 -8.64 -13.51
C PHE A 144 10.07 -8.56 -12.62
N LEU A 145 10.44 -7.38 -12.14
CA LEU A 145 11.43 -7.22 -11.08
C LEU A 145 10.89 -7.83 -9.77
N LEU A 146 11.73 -8.60 -9.06
CA LEU A 146 11.30 -9.23 -7.81
C LEU A 146 11.02 -8.22 -6.69
N SER A 147 11.47 -6.98 -6.84
CA SER A 147 11.08 -5.87 -5.95
C SER A 147 9.60 -5.46 -6.07
N ASN A 148 8.91 -5.87 -7.16
CA ASN A 148 7.48 -5.68 -7.37
C ASN A 148 6.65 -6.91 -6.98
N MET A 149 7.30 -7.93 -6.40
CA MET A 149 6.65 -9.21 -6.10
C MET A 149 6.36 -9.37 -4.62
N SER A 150 5.13 -9.81 -4.34
CA SER A 150 4.69 -10.28 -3.04
C SER A 150 4.41 -11.78 -3.07
N PRO A 151 4.74 -12.55 -2.00
CA PRO A 151 4.32 -13.94 -1.92
C PRO A 151 2.80 -14.03 -1.76
N GLN A 152 2.14 -14.54 -2.78
CA GLN A 152 0.69 -14.71 -2.79
C GLN A 152 0.31 -16.19 -2.90
N TYR A 153 -0.68 -16.63 -2.13
CA TYR A 153 -1.23 -17.97 -2.35
C TYR A 153 -1.85 -18.08 -3.75
N PRO A 154 -1.67 -19.20 -4.47
CA PRO A 154 -2.19 -19.36 -5.83
C PRO A 154 -3.70 -19.09 -5.95
N ASN A 155 -4.49 -19.50 -4.96
CA ASN A 155 -5.94 -19.26 -4.98
C ASN A 155 -6.31 -17.77 -4.82
N THR A 156 -5.51 -17.01 -4.11
CA THR A 156 -5.69 -15.55 -4.03
C THR A 156 -5.21 -14.88 -5.32
N ASN A 157 -3.95 -15.13 -5.71
CA ASN A 157 -3.33 -14.48 -6.88
C ASN A 157 -4.05 -14.76 -8.20
N ARG A 158 -4.46 -16.02 -8.43
CA ARG A 158 -5.11 -16.45 -9.67
C ARG A 158 -6.63 -16.39 -9.63
N GLY A 159 -7.20 -16.04 -8.49
CA GLY A 159 -8.63 -15.88 -8.22
C GLY A 159 -9.00 -14.43 -8.02
N ILE A 160 -9.44 -14.13 -6.80
CA ILE A 160 -10.02 -12.85 -6.40
C ILE A 160 -9.12 -11.64 -6.73
N TRP A 161 -7.78 -11.76 -6.56
CA TRP A 161 -6.84 -10.68 -6.86
C TRP A 161 -6.81 -10.33 -8.35
N ARG A 162 -6.70 -11.36 -9.20
CA ARG A 162 -6.79 -11.20 -10.66
C ARG A 162 -8.13 -10.58 -11.08
N ASP A 163 -9.22 -10.98 -10.41
CA ASP A 163 -10.56 -10.50 -10.74
C ASP A 163 -10.72 -9.03 -10.36
N LEU A 164 -10.17 -8.60 -9.19
CA LEU A 164 -10.10 -7.20 -8.79
C LEU A 164 -9.26 -6.35 -9.78
N GLU A 165 -8.07 -6.83 -10.16
CA GLU A 165 -7.25 -6.19 -11.20
C GLU A 165 -8.02 -6.03 -12.53
N ALA A 166 -8.84 -7.01 -12.90
CA ALA A 166 -9.66 -6.93 -14.12
C ALA A 166 -10.75 -5.84 -13.99
N GLN A 167 -11.42 -5.78 -12.85
CA GLN A 167 -12.44 -4.76 -12.56
C GLN A 167 -11.83 -3.35 -12.53
N ILE A 168 -10.63 -3.17 -11.95
CA ILE A 168 -9.92 -1.87 -12.00
C ILE A 168 -9.66 -1.45 -13.45
N ARG A 169 -9.24 -2.38 -14.30
CA ARG A 169 -9.06 -2.08 -15.75
C ARG A 169 -10.37 -1.71 -16.44
N ASP A 170 -11.46 -2.38 -16.09
CA ASP A 170 -12.78 -2.07 -16.68
C ASP A 170 -13.26 -0.69 -16.21
N MET A 171 -13.09 -0.36 -14.95
CA MET A 171 -13.31 0.98 -14.42
C MET A 171 -12.51 2.04 -15.20
N VAL A 172 -11.18 1.83 -15.36
CA VAL A 172 -10.31 2.81 -16.04
C VAL A 172 -10.71 2.99 -17.52
N LYS A 173 -11.19 1.96 -18.21
CA LYS A 173 -11.73 2.10 -19.58
C LYS A 173 -12.93 3.03 -19.62
N GLU A 174 -13.76 3.02 -18.57
CA GLU A 174 -14.98 3.82 -18.46
C GLU A 174 -14.68 5.26 -18.01
N VAL A 175 -13.92 5.42 -16.92
CA VAL A 175 -13.69 6.75 -16.31
C VAL A 175 -12.46 7.48 -16.86
N GLY A 176 -11.58 6.79 -17.60
CA GLY A 176 -10.43 7.37 -18.29
C GLY A 176 -9.10 7.16 -17.61
N GLU A 177 -9.01 7.32 -16.28
CA GLU A 177 -7.76 7.19 -15.53
C GLU A 177 -7.98 6.87 -14.05
N ALA A 178 -6.96 6.29 -13.40
CA ALA A 178 -6.90 6.10 -11.97
C ALA A 178 -5.46 6.16 -11.44
N TRP A 179 -5.30 6.57 -10.19
CA TRP A 179 -4.09 6.39 -9.40
C TRP A 179 -4.31 5.22 -8.45
N VAL A 180 -3.46 4.22 -8.57
CA VAL A 180 -3.58 2.97 -7.82
C VAL A 180 -2.36 2.82 -6.92
N VAL A 181 -2.59 2.58 -5.63
CA VAL A 181 -1.59 2.17 -4.67
C VAL A 181 -1.95 0.76 -4.22
N THR A 182 -1.18 -0.20 -4.63
CA THR A 182 -1.37 -1.61 -4.31
C THR A 182 -0.27 -2.09 -3.37
N GLY A 183 -0.59 -2.94 -2.38
CA GLY A 183 0.43 -3.30 -1.40
C GLY A 183 0.07 -4.46 -0.49
N ASP A 184 0.97 -4.65 0.48
CA ASP A 184 0.94 -5.73 1.44
C ASP A 184 0.51 -5.23 2.83
N ALA A 185 -0.43 -5.91 3.45
CA ALA A 185 -0.84 -5.66 4.82
C ALA A 185 -0.61 -6.87 5.72
N PHE A 186 -0.24 -6.58 6.96
CA PHE A 186 0.00 -7.56 8.00
C PHE A 186 -0.96 -7.31 9.15
N MET A 187 -1.80 -8.27 9.44
CA MET A 187 -2.85 -8.14 10.46
C MET A 187 -2.81 -9.30 11.44
N THR A 188 -3.24 -9.02 12.66
CA THR A 188 -3.60 -10.06 13.65
C THR A 188 -4.98 -10.64 13.33
N ARG A 189 -5.37 -11.69 14.07
CA ARG A 189 -6.75 -12.23 13.98
C ARG A 189 -7.81 -11.19 14.35
N ASP A 190 -7.46 -10.23 15.21
CA ASP A 190 -8.36 -9.17 15.69
C ASP A 190 -8.33 -7.93 14.78
N SER A 191 -7.89 -8.10 13.53
CA SER A 191 -7.84 -7.03 12.51
C SER A 191 -7.00 -5.80 12.90
N GLN A 192 -5.96 -6.02 13.72
CA GLN A 192 -4.99 -5.00 14.08
C GLN A 192 -3.74 -5.12 13.22
N ALA A 193 -3.07 -3.99 12.96
CA ALA A 193 -1.78 -3.96 12.28
C ALA A 193 -0.74 -4.85 12.98
N ALA A 194 0.05 -5.57 12.23
CA ALA A 194 1.03 -6.51 12.75
C ALA A 194 2.33 -6.52 11.94
N SER A 195 3.35 -7.16 12.50
CA SER A 195 4.57 -7.52 11.76
C SER A 195 4.44 -8.89 11.08
N PRO A 196 5.30 -9.21 10.11
CA PRO A 196 5.29 -10.51 9.45
C PRO A 196 5.44 -11.67 10.43
N ARG A 197 4.54 -12.64 10.36
CA ARG A 197 4.58 -13.88 11.14
C ARG A 197 4.94 -15.08 10.26
N THR A 198 4.62 -15.03 8.99
CA THR A 198 4.89 -16.08 8.00
C THR A 198 6.00 -15.63 7.08
N TRP A 199 6.91 -16.54 6.74
CA TRP A 199 8.09 -16.27 5.93
C TRP A 199 8.36 -17.40 4.94
N ILE A 200 8.75 -17.05 3.75
CA ILE A 200 9.51 -17.99 2.91
C ILE A 200 10.88 -18.13 3.56
N ARG A 201 11.28 -19.37 3.85
CA ARG A 201 12.53 -19.69 4.55
C ARG A 201 13.53 -20.42 3.67
N ARG A 202 14.81 -20.15 3.89
CA ARG A 202 15.92 -20.91 3.34
C ARG A 202 16.72 -21.51 4.51
N GLY A 203 16.54 -22.80 4.75
CA GLY A 203 17.01 -23.40 6.00
C GLY A 203 16.32 -22.76 7.20
N ARG A 204 17.13 -22.24 8.15
CA ARG A 204 16.62 -21.53 9.34
C ARG A 204 16.40 -20.02 9.14
N GLN A 205 16.82 -19.47 7.98
CA GLN A 205 16.74 -18.04 7.71
C GLN A 205 15.35 -17.66 7.17
N ASN A 206 14.75 -16.63 7.74
CA ASN A 206 13.62 -15.93 7.15
C ASN A 206 14.14 -15.17 5.92
N ARG A 207 13.51 -15.36 4.76
CA ARG A 207 14.00 -14.79 3.50
C ARG A 207 13.03 -13.73 2.97
N VAL A 208 11.79 -14.07 2.79
CA VAL A 208 10.79 -13.17 2.22
C VAL A 208 9.55 -13.23 3.11
N ALA A 209 9.07 -12.09 3.56
CA ALA A 209 7.85 -12.01 4.35
C ALA A 209 6.63 -12.40 3.51
N VAL A 210 5.66 -13.06 4.12
CA VAL A 210 4.39 -13.42 3.49
C VAL A 210 3.30 -12.56 4.11
N PRO A 211 2.65 -11.68 3.34
CA PRO A 211 1.60 -10.82 3.87
C PRO A 211 0.35 -11.63 4.23
N THR A 212 -0.40 -11.16 5.20
CA THR A 212 -1.69 -11.75 5.58
C THR A 212 -2.82 -11.28 4.65
N HIS A 213 -2.69 -10.08 4.11
CA HIS A 213 -3.64 -9.45 3.19
C HIS A 213 -2.91 -8.68 2.10
N LEU A 214 -3.60 -8.49 1.00
CA LEU A 214 -3.23 -7.59 -0.08
C LEU A 214 -4.22 -6.43 -0.08
N PHE A 215 -3.80 -5.25 -0.45
CA PHE A 215 -4.68 -4.09 -0.54
C PHE A 215 -4.53 -3.35 -1.86
N ASP A 216 -5.61 -2.70 -2.28
CA ASP A 216 -5.62 -1.63 -3.26
C ASP A 216 -6.27 -0.38 -2.65
N ALA A 217 -5.63 0.78 -2.84
CA ALA A 217 -6.23 2.10 -2.68
C ALA A 217 -6.26 2.77 -4.06
N ILE A 218 -7.44 3.20 -4.49
CA ILE A 218 -7.69 3.65 -5.85
C ILE A 218 -8.31 5.04 -5.80
N LEU A 219 -7.72 5.99 -6.50
CA LEU A 219 -8.24 7.34 -6.68
C LEU A 219 -8.61 7.55 -8.14
N THR A 220 -9.81 8.05 -8.40
CA THR A 220 -10.27 8.38 -9.74
C THR A 220 -11.27 9.53 -9.73
N ARG A 221 -11.83 9.86 -10.88
CA ARG A 221 -12.97 10.78 -11.00
C ARG A 221 -14.16 10.06 -11.61
N ASP A 222 -15.36 10.38 -11.12
CA ASP A 222 -16.59 9.91 -11.73
C ASP A 222 -16.88 10.64 -13.06
N ALA A 223 -17.94 10.24 -13.75
CA ALA A 223 -18.35 10.84 -15.03
C ALA A 223 -18.67 12.35 -14.91
N ASN A 224 -18.92 12.87 -13.71
CA ASN A 224 -19.14 14.29 -13.44
C ASN A 224 -17.84 15.02 -13.03
N GLY A 225 -16.67 14.37 -13.10
CA GLY A 225 -15.39 14.92 -12.71
C GLY A 225 -15.14 15.03 -11.21
N ARG A 226 -16.01 14.44 -10.36
CA ARG A 226 -15.86 14.47 -8.90
C ARG A 226 -14.90 13.36 -8.46
N TRP A 227 -14.05 13.69 -7.49
CA TRP A 227 -13.15 12.71 -6.89
C TRP A 227 -13.89 11.58 -6.17
N CYS A 228 -13.46 10.37 -6.43
CA CYS A 228 -13.90 9.13 -5.79
C CYS A 228 -12.66 8.34 -5.35
N ALA A 229 -12.73 7.73 -4.17
CA ALA A 229 -11.71 6.81 -3.69
C ALA A 229 -12.34 5.46 -3.32
N TYR A 230 -11.60 4.39 -3.56
CA TYR A 230 -11.99 3.01 -3.24
C TYR A 230 -10.82 2.32 -2.56
N ALA A 231 -11.12 1.48 -1.57
CA ALA A 231 -10.12 0.64 -0.93
C ALA A 231 -10.60 -0.80 -0.83
N PHE A 232 -9.66 -1.73 -0.99
CA PHE A 232 -9.89 -3.17 -0.86
C PHE A 232 -8.82 -3.78 0.04
N LEU A 233 -9.23 -4.75 0.84
CA LEU A 233 -8.35 -5.53 1.71
C LEU A 233 -8.69 -7.01 1.58
N VAL A 234 -7.91 -7.73 0.81
CA VAL A 234 -8.17 -9.12 0.43
C VAL A 234 -7.28 -10.07 1.21
N PRO A 235 -7.84 -11.07 1.93
CA PRO A 235 -7.04 -12.09 2.62
C PRO A 235 -6.14 -12.85 1.65
N ASN A 236 -4.86 -12.94 1.97
CA ASN A 236 -3.90 -13.79 1.28
C ASN A 236 -3.91 -15.18 1.93
N GLN A 237 -4.66 -16.12 1.35
CA GLN A 237 -4.95 -17.42 1.97
C GLN A 237 -4.90 -18.59 0.97
N PRO A 238 -4.62 -19.84 1.44
CA PRO A 238 -4.48 -21.00 0.56
C PRO A 238 -5.81 -21.48 -0.02
N THR A 239 -6.93 -21.12 0.60
CA THR A 239 -8.28 -21.46 0.11
C THR A 239 -8.82 -20.37 -0.81
N LYS A 240 -9.81 -20.70 -1.65
CA LYS A 240 -10.50 -19.65 -2.43
C LYS A 240 -11.15 -18.64 -1.49
N ASN A 241 -11.07 -17.39 -1.88
CA ASN A 241 -11.85 -16.34 -1.25
C ASN A 241 -13.31 -16.53 -1.69
N PRO A 242 -14.24 -16.76 -0.76
CA PRO A 242 -15.60 -17.21 -1.10
C PRO A 242 -16.48 -16.08 -1.63
N ASP A 243 -16.18 -14.84 -1.23
CA ASP A 243 -17.01 -13.68 -1.52
C ASP A 243 -16.56 -12.96 -2.80
N PRO A 244 -17.46 -12.20 -3.45
CA PRO A 244 -17.09 -11.29 -4.55
C PRO A 244 -16.19 -10.16 -4.04
N THR A 245 -15.48 -9.49 -4.97
CA THR A 245 -14.54 -8.41 -4.66
C THR A 245 -15.13 -7.31 -3.79
N SER A 246 -16.39 -6.94 -4.04
CA SER A 246 -17.11 -5.91 -3.27
C SER A 246 -17.23 -6.19 -1.77
N ARG A 247 -17.14 -7.45 -1.34
CA ARG A 247 -17.17 -7.83 0.09
C ARG A 247 -15.85 -7.53 0.82
N TYR A 248 -14.79 -7.30 0.07
CA TYR A 248 -13.47 -6.94 0.61
C TYR A 248 -13.21 -5.44 0.58
N GLN A 249 -14.23 -4.67 0.22
CA GLN A 249 -14.17 -3.22 0.20
C GLN A 249 -14.26 -2.63 1.61
N LEU A 250 -13.52 -1.55 1.85
CA LEU A 250 -13.53 -0.78 3.09
C LEU A 250 -13.34 0.71 2.79
N ALA A 251 -13.54 1.56 3.79
CA ALA A 251 -13.20 2.98 3.68
C ALA A 251 -11.67 3.16 3.59
N VAL A 252 -11.20 4.17 2.88
CA VAL A 252 -9.77 4.50 2.77
C VAL A 252 -9.19 4.78 4.16
N ASP A 253 -9.85 5.61 5.00
CA ASP A 253 -9.45 5.87 6.40
C ASP A 253 -9.23 4.58 7.19
N ARG A 254 -10.06 3.56 6.95
CA ARG A 254 -9.88 2.26 7.62
C ARG A 254 -8.66 1.50 7.11
N LEU A 255 -8.39 1.55 5.82
CA LEU A 255 -7.18 0.97 5.25
C LEU A 255 -5.93 1.68 5.79
N GLU A 256 -5.96 2.99 5.93
CA GLU A 256 -4.89 3.81 6.50
C GLU A 256 -4.58 3.44 7.95
N GLN A 257 -5.61 3.26 8.77
CA GLN A 257 -5.44 2.77 10.14
C GLN A 257 -4.77 1.40 10.21
N ILE A 258 -5.06 0.51 9.25
CA ILE A 258 -4.49 -0.84 9.18
C ILE A 258 -3.05 -0.81 8.69
N THR A 259 -2.76 -0.03 7.66
CA THR A 259 -1.45 -0.01 7.01
C THR A 259 -0.52 1.03 7.62
N ALA A 260 -1.07 2.04 8.31
CA ALA A 260 -0.40 3.26 8.75
C ALA A 260 0.31 3.99 7.58
N PHE A 261 -0.30 3.93 6.40
CA PHE A 261 -0.05 4.81 5.26
C PHE A 261 -1.16 5.85 5.20
N ASP A 262 -0.87 7.01 4.66
CA ASP A 262 -1.83 8.08 4.36
C ASP A 262 -1.85 8.22 2.83
N PHE A 263 -2.95 7.80 2.22
CA PHE A 263 -3.10 7.78 0.78
C PHE A 263 -3.66 9.11 0.28
N PHE A 264 -3.20 9.54 -0.89
CA PHE A 264 -3.72 10.70 -1.61
C PHE A 264 -3.70 12.02 -0.82
N PHE A 265 -2.82 12.14 0.19
CA PHE A 265 -2.68 13.33 1.05
C PHE A 265 -2.41 14.64 0.26
N GLY A 266 -2.09 14.52 -1.01
CA GLY A 266 -1.90 15.66 -1.92
C GLY A 266 -3.19 16.29 -2.42
N LEU A 267 -4.36 15.72 -2.13
CA LEU A 267 -5.66 16.34 -2.36
C LEU A 267 -5.96 17.39 -1.27
N ASP A 268 -6.92 18.27 -1.57
CA ASP A 268 -7.49 19.16 -0.55
C ASP A 268 -8.13 18.34 0.58
N THR A 269 -7.89 18.75 1.85
CA THR A 269 -8.35 18.02 3.03
C THR A 269 -9.88 17.83 3.05
N ALA A 270 -10.66 18.80 2.56
CA ALA A 270 -12.11 18.66 2.48
C ALA A 270 -12.53 17.62 1.45
N VAL A 271 -11.75 17.44 0.40
CA VAL A 271 -11.93 16.35 -0.59
C VAL A 271 -11.61 15.00 0.05
N GLN A 272 -10.45 14.87 0.70
CA GLN A 272 -10.03 13.65 1.40
C GLN A 272 -11.12 13.21 2.38
N ASN A 273 -11.48 14.06 3.34
CA ASN A 273 -12.51 13.77 4.36
C ASN A 273 -13.84 13.26 3.74
N ARG A 274 -14.19 13.74 2.55
CA ARG A 274 -15.43 13.34 1.88
C ARG A 274 -15.32 11.96 1.22
N ILE A 275 -14.18 11.62 0.61
CA ILE A 275 -14.04 10.41 -0.20
C ILE A 275 -13.41 9.24 0.54
N GLU A 276 -12.77 9.48 1.69
CA GLU A 276 -11.99 8.48 2.43
C GLU A 276 -12.72 7.94 3.66
N SER A 277 -13.62 8.74 4.26
CA SER A 277 -14.30 8.41 5.52
C SER A 277 -15.38 7.32 5.41
N SER A 278 -15.82 6.99 4.21
CA SER A 278 -16.89 6.01 4.00
C SER A 278 -16.62 5.13 2.77
N VAL A 279 -17.28 3.96 2.74
CA VAL A 279 -17.19 3.05 1.60
C VAL A 279 -17.99 3.63 0.44
N THR A 280 -17.31 3.97 -0.65
CA THR A 280 -17.95 4.31 -1.92
C THR A 280 -18.35 3.02 -2.63
N ALA A 281 -19.59 2.88 -3.09
CA ALA A 281 -20.05 1.67 -3.77
C ALA A 281 -19.18 1.36 -5.00
N TRP A 282 -18.76 0.10 -5.10
CA TRP A 282 -17.98 -0.42 -6.22
C TRP A 282 -18.92 -1.03 -7.27
N PRO A 283 -19.13 -0.39 -8.41
CA PRO A 283 -20.13 -0.83 -9.38
C PRO A 283 -19.62 -1.83 -10.43
N TRP A 284 -18.31 -2.16 -10.45
CA TRP A 284 -17.66 -3.02 -11.44
C TRP A 284 -17.49 -4.48 -11.03
#